data_89ddc8063a1e69d4b36330d5e42e3fc4
#
_entry.id   89ddc8063a1e69d4b36330d5e42e3fc4
#
_cell.length_a   1.000
_cell.length_b   1.000
_cell.length_c   1.000
_cell.angle_alpha   90.00
_cell.angle_beta   90.00
_cell.angle_gamma   90.00
#
_symmetry.space_group_name_H-M   'P 1'
#
loop_
_entity.id
_entity.type
_entity.pdbx_description
1 polymer ?
#
loop_
_entity_poly.entity_id
_entity_poly.type
_entity_poly.pdbx_seq_one_letter_code
_entity_poly.pdbx_strand_id
1 'polypeptide(L)'
;MARCENQLKPRKPLSDTKSNGLPDWGDRVKSVDNFVEVLASIQEKDFTVPRVAEYVRDNPVDPDSLSPYLFYSPTHYTRNLIYKCDLFELIAICWDVGHRSAIHNHQNQNCWMAVPIGRLAVQNYELSDQTNFCELREADRIVMDPENPSFVDPKTPIHAVLNLPEYGERATSLHIYSRPYDHCLVYALESKCYWDVPLLYDTEYGRPAPPEKTSRGH
;
A
#
# COMPACT_ATOMS: atom_id res chain seq x y z
N MET A 1 -15.48 -11.66 -18.33
CA MET A 1 -15.84 -11.49 -16.90
C MET A 1 -14.79 -12.22 -16.10
N ALA A 2 -13.79 -11.48 -15.59
CA ALA A 2 -12.81 -12.05 -14.67
C ALA A 2 -13.49 -12.33 -13.32
N ARG A 3 -13.51 -13.58 -12.90
CA ARG A 3 -13.95 -13.98 -11.56
C ARG A 3 -12.73 -13.93 -10.65
N CYS A 4 -12.82 -13.10 -9.60
CA CYS A 4 -11.92 -13.24 -8.44
C CYS A 4 -12.27 -14.55 -7.74
N GLU A 5 -11.57 -15.65 -8.04
CA GLU A 5 -11.79 -16.94 -7.37
C GLU A 5 -11.13 -16.92 -6.00
N ASN A 6 -11.93 -17.30 -5.01
CA ASN A 6 -11.69 -17.22 -3.58
C ASN A 6 -10.46 -18.07 -3.16
N GLN A 7 -9.32 -17.43 -2.85
CA GLN A 7 -8.13 -18.11 -2.29
C GLN A 7 -8.09 -18.08 -0.75
N LEU A 8 -9.11 -17.50 -0.11
CA LEU A 8 -9.20 -17.42 1.34
C LEU A 8 -9.75 -18.72 1.94
N LYS A 9 -8.93 -19.45 2.70
CA LYS A 9 -9.40 -20.56 3.55
C LYS A 9 -9.84 -20.00 4.91
N PRO A 10 -11.01 -20.37 5.44
CA PRO A 10 -11.49 -19.86 6.72
C PRO A 10 -10.59 -20.30 7.89
N ARG A 11 -10.10 -19.33 8.67
CA ARG A 11 -9.42 -19.55 9.95
C ARG A 11 -10.38 -19.23 11.10
N LYS A 12 -10.29 -19.98 12.21
CA LYS A 12 -11.09 -19.76 13.41
C LYS A 12 -10.73 -18.43 14.09
N PRO A 13 -11.71 -17.69 14.66
CA PRO A 13 -11.46 -16.43 15.35
C PRO A 13 -10.67 -16.66 16.65
N LEU A 14 -9.69 -15.78 16.90
CA LEU A 14 -8.98 -15.62 18.18
C LEU A 14 -9.76 -14.63 19.06
N SER A 15 -9.77 -14.89 20.36
CA SER A 15 -10.53 -14.22 21.40
C SER A 15 -10.10 -12.76 21.67
N ASP A 16 -11.10 -11.95 22.05
CA ASP A 16 -11.07 -10.55 22.44
C ASP A 16 -9.89 -10.12 23.33
N THR A 17 -9.03 -9.21 22.82
CA THR A 17 -8.14 -8.39 23.64
C THR A 17 -8.41 -6.91 23.35
N LYS A 18 -8.60 -6.12 24.42
CA LYS A 18 -8.93 -4.70 24.38
C LYS A 18 -7.84 -3.87 23.74
N SER A 19 -8.19 -3.04 22.76
CA SER A 19 -7.34 -2.10 22.05
C SER A 19 -6.92 -0.91 22.92
N ASN A 20 -5.62 -0.64 23.00
CA ASN A 20 -5.06 0.55 23.62
C ASN A 20 -4.99 1.69 22.58
N GLY A 21 -5.84 2.72 22.75
CA GLY A 21 -5.61 4.04 22.17
C GLY A 21 -6.06 4.28 20.72
N LEU A 22 -6.81 3.38 20.11
CA LEU A 22 -7.42 3.61 18.78
C LEU A 22 -8.76 4.35 18.92
N PRO A 23 -9.15 5.16 17.90
CA PRO A 23 -10.48 5.78 17.86
C PRO A 23 -11.58 4.73 17.98
N ASP A 24 -12.68 5.08 18.63
CA ASP A 24 -13.87 4.22 18.71
C ASP A 24 -14.61 4.24 17.35
N TRP A 25 -14.21 3.33 16.48
CA TRP A 25 -14.82 3.14 15.15
C TRP A 25 -16.12 2.34 15.19
N GLY A 26 -16.49 1.73 16.33
CA GLY A 26 -17.66 0.86 16.47
C GLY A 26 -17.70 -0.27 15.43
N ASP A 27 -18.88 -0.55 14.88
CA ASP A 27 -19.12 -1.61 13.88
C ASP A 27 -18.46 -1.35 12.50
N ARG A 28 -17.78 -0.21 12.30
CA ARG A 28 -17.13 0.14 11.03
C ARG A 28 -15.79 -0.59 10.82
N VAL A 29 -15.11 -0.97 11.90
CA VAL A 29 -13.83 -1.69 11.81
C VAL A 29 -14.04 -3.06 11.20
N LYS A 30 -13.25 -3.39 10.18
CA LYS A 30 -13.32 -4.66 9.44
C LYS A 30 -12.06 -5.48 9.65
N SER A 31 -12.20 -6.80 9.83
CA SER A 31 -11.03 -7.66 9.62
C SER A 31 -10.51 -7.51 8.19
N VAL A 32 -9.22 -7.75 7.98
CA VAL A 32 -8.62 -7.66 6.63
C VAL A 32 -9.30 -8.60 5.64
N ASP A 33 -9.77 -9.77 6.08
CA ASP A 33 -10.48 -10.73 5.24
C ASP A 33 -11.83 -10.15 4.78
N ASN A 34 -12.63 -9.59 5.70
CA ASN A 34 -13.91 -8.95 5.35
C ASN A 34 -13.70 -7.72 4.47
N PHE A 35 -12.63 -6.96 4.71
CA PHE A 35 -12.27 -5.82 3.90
C PHE A 35 -11.99 -6.24 2.44
N VAL A 36 -11.24 -7.31 2.25
CA VAL A 36 -10.95 -7.90 0.93
C VAL A 36 -12.20 -8.46 0.26
N GLU A 37 -13.04 -9.20 1.00
CA GLU A 37 -14.29 -9.78 0.45
C GLU A 37 -15.19 -8.71 -0.15
N VAL A 38 -15.37 -7.58 0.53
CA VAL A 38 -16.20 -6.48 0.01
C VAL A 38 -15.55 -5.82 -1.20
N LEU A 39 -14.23 -5.53 -1.17
CA LEU A 39 -13.53 -4.99 -2.34
C LEU A 39 -13.66 -5.92 -3.56
N ALA A 40 -13.48 -7.23 -3.36
CA ALA A 40 -13.57 -8.23 -4.42
C ALA A 40 -15.00 -8.41 -4.96
N SER A 41 -16.02 -7.98 -4.20
CA SER A 41 -17.41 -8.00 -4.63
C SER A 41 -17.79 -6.81 -5.54
N ILE A 42 -16.98 -5.74 -5.54
CA ILE A 42 -17.22 -4.58 -6.38
C ILE A 42 -17.01 -4.97 -7.86
N GLN A 43 -18.02 -4.73 -8.69
CA GLN A 43 -17.90 -5.02 -10.12
C GLN A 43 -16.86 -4.08 -10.76
N GLU A 44 -16.13 -4.56 -11.77
CA GLU A 44 -15.07 -3.79 -12.44
C GLU A 44 -15.51 -2.39 -12.88
N LYS A 45 -16.71 -2.27 -13.47
CA LYS A 45 -17.28 -0.98 -13.90
C LYS A 45 -17.51 0.02 -12.77
N ASP A 46 -17.65 -0.47 -11.53
CA ASP A 46 -17.93 0.30 -10.32
C ASP A 46 -16.65 0.47 -9.46
N PHE A 47 -15.54 -0.15 -9.86
CA PHE A 47 -14.25 -0.03 -9.16
C PHE A 47 -13.53 1.27 -9.55
N THR A 48 -14.16 2.39 -9.20
CA THR A 48 -13.71 3.75 -9.54
C THR A 48 -12.98 4.40 -8.37
N VAL A 49 -12.14 5.42 -8.68
CA VAL A 49 -11.38 6.14 -7.64
C VAL A 49 -12.27 6.64 -6.51
N PRO A 50 -13.39 7.34 -6.76
CA PRO A 50 -14.23 7.82 -5.66
C PRO A 50 -14.87 6.69 -4.83
N ARG A 51 -15.32 5.62 -5.51
CA ARG A 51 -16.00 4.51 -4.84
C ARG A 51 -15.08 3.75 -3.90
N VAL A 52 -13.85 3.45 -4.35
CA VAL A 52 -12.87 2.75 -3.53
C VAL A 52 -12.34 3.67 -2.42
N ALA A 53 -12.11 4.96 -2.70
CA ALA A 53 -11.70 5.93 -1.68
C ALA A 53 -12.74 6.07 -0.56
N GLU A 54 -14.03 6.14 -0.91
CA GLU A 54 -15.14 6.14 0.06
C GLU A 54 -15.14 4.87 0.90
N TYR A 55 -14.99 3.70 0.25
CA TYR A 55 -14.95 2.43 0.96
C TYR A 55 -13.77 2.33 1.94
N VAL A 56 -12.56 2.69 1.52
CA VAL A 56 -11.36 2.68 2.38
C VAL A 56 -11.52 3.60 3.59
N ARG A 57 -12.05 4.82 3.38
CA ARG A 57 -12.28 5.79 4.44
C ARG A 57 -13.33 5.31 5.46
N ASP A 58 -14.40 4.70 4.99
CA ASP A 58 -15.55 4.36 5.83
C ASP A 58 -15.43 2.98 6.50
N ASN A 59 -14.42 2.19 6.11
CA ASN A 59 -14.17 0.84 6.64
C ASN A 59 -12.70 0.67 7.05
N PRO A 60 -12.27 1.25 8.17
CA PRO A 60 -10.92 1.05 8.68
C PRO A 60 -10.66 -0.43 8.98
N VAL A 61 -9.44 -0.87 8.71
CA VAL A 61 -9.03 -2.27 8.94
C VAL A 61 -8.54 -2.43 10.37
N ASP A 62 -9.02 -3.49 11.04
CA ASP A 62 -8.58 -3.90 12.36
C ASP A 62 -7.08 -4.26 12.34
N PRO A 63 -6.22 -3.53 13.07
CA PRO A 63 -4.79 -3.82 13.14
C PRO A 63 -4.46 -5.25 13.57
N ASP A 64 -5.23 -5.83 14.48
CA ASP A 64 -4.99 -7.19 14.98
C ASP A 64 -5.21 -8.24 13.88
N SER A 65 -6.13 -7.98 12.95
CA SER A 65 -6.38 -8.85 11.81
C SER A 65 -5.23 -8.90 10.80
N LEU A 66 -4.31 -7.91 10.84
CA LEU A 66 -3.13 -7.84 9.98
C LEU A 66 -1.96 -8.71 10.47
N SER A 67 -2.03 -9.24 11.69
CA SER A 67 -0.96 -10.02 12.31
C SER A 67 -0.29 -11.06 11.38
N PRO A 68 -1.00 -11.80 10.50
CA PRO A 68 -0.38 -12.74 9.57
C PRO A 68 0.48 -12.09 8.46
N TYR A 69 0.39 -10.77 8.30
CA TYR A 69 1.03 -10.01 7.22
C TYR A 69 2.04 -8.97 7.74
N LEU A 70 2.29 -8.94 9.06
CA LEU A 70 3.21 -7.98 9.68
C LEU A 70 4.64 -8.55 9.72
N PHE A 71 5.42 -8.32 8.67
CA PHE A 71 6.82 -8.74 8.56
C PHE A 71 7.73 -7.53 8.49
N TYR A 72 8.18 -7.04 9.63
CA TYR A 72 9.12 -5.91 9.70
C TYR A 72 10.57 -6.38 9.49
N SER A 73 11.35 -5.63 8.73
CA SER A 73 12.80 -5.80 8.55
C SER A 73 13.53 -4.60 9.14
N PRO A 74 14.70 -4.76 9.77
CA PRO A 74 15.48 -3.62 10.26
C PRO A 74 16.23 -2.87 9.15
N THR A 75 16.29 -3.41 7.94
CA THR A 75 17.14 -2.89 6.85
C THR A 75 16.38 -2.23 5.72
N HIS A 76 15.12 -2.57 5.54
CA HIS A 76 14.25 -2.05 4.46
C HIS A 76 12.79 -2.21 4.83
N TYR A 77 11.90 -1.39 4.24
CA TYR A 77 10.46 -1.64 4.34
C TYR A 77 10.09 -2.90 3.55
N THR A 78 9.13 -3.66 4.05
CA THR A 78 8.73 -4.92 3.41
C THR A 78 7.38 -4.80 2.72
N ARG A 79 7.20 -5.52 1.62
CA ARG A 79 5.98 -5.58 0.80
C ARG A 79 5.34 -6.96 0.98
N ASN A 80 4.20 -7.02 1.63
CA ASN A 80 3.56 -8.26 2.05
C ASN A 80 2.20 -8.39 1.34
N LEU A 81 2.14 -9.28 0.34
CA LEU A 81 0.92 -9.49 -0.45
C LEU A 81 -0.15 -10.17 0.40
N ILE A 82 -1.31 -9.53 0.52
CA ILE A 82 -2.49 -10.06 1.21
C ILE A 82 -3.43 -10.74 0.21
N TYR A 83 -3.72 -10.03 -0.89
CA TYR A 83 -4.68 -10.50 -1.89
C TYR A 83 -4.31 -9.99 -3.27
N LYS A 84 -4.56 -10.80 -4.31
CA LYS A 84 -4.36 -10.42 -5.71
C LYS A 84 -5.38 -11.09 -6.62
N CYS A 85 -5.96 -10.31 -7.52
CA CYS A 85 -6.75 -10.77 -8.65
C CYS A 85 -6.48 -9.86 -9.87
N ASP A 86 -7.14 -10.10 -11.00
CA ASP A 86 -6.92 -9.29 -12.20
C ASP A 86 -7.33 -7.82 -12.05
N LEU A 87 -8.23 -7.52 -11.12
CA LEU A 87 -8.75 -6.17 -10.91
C LEU A 87 -7.90 -5.34 -9.95
N PHE A 88 -7.41 -5.95 -8.87
CA PHE A 88 -6.60 -5.25 -7.88
C PHE A 88 -5.71 -6.19 -7.08
N GLU A 89 -4.71 -5.61 -6.41
CA GLU A 89 -3.98 -6.25 -5.34
C GLU A 89 -4.05 -5.43 -4.06
N LEU A 90 -4.00 -6.10 -2.91
CA LEU A 90 -3.87 -5.50 -1.58
C LEU A 90 -2.56 -5.95 -0.97
N ILE A 91 -1.76 -4.98 -0.53
CA ILE A 91 -0.44 -5.20 0.06
C ILE A 91 -0.38 -4.51 1.43
N ALA A 92 0.15 -5.21 2.45
CA ALA A 92 0.62 -4.56 3.67
C ALA A 92 2.10 -4.19 3.48
N ILE A 93 2.44 -2.92 3.69
CA ILE A 93 3.83 -2.46 3.70
C ILE A 93 4.20 -2.12 5.14
N CYS A 94 5.25 -2.79 5.66
CA CYS A 94 5.71 -2.62 7.03
C CYS A 94 6.96 -1.73 7.05
N TRP A 95 6.91 -0.68 7.86
CA TRP A 95 7.93 0.37 7.96
C TRP A 95 8.54 0.38 9.36
N ASP A 96 9.84 0.16 9.49
CA ASP A 96 10.56 0.49 10.73
C ASP A 96 10.84 2.00 10.79
N VAL A 97 11.21 2.51 11.96
CA VAL A 97 11.51 3.93 12.17
C VAL A 97 12.65 4.36 11.23
N GLY A 98 12.46 5.46 10.50
CA GLY A 98 13.42 5.97 9.54
C GLY A 98 13.35 5.35 8.14
N HIS A 99 12.50 4.34 7.91
CA HIS A 99 12.31 3.78 6.58
C HIS A 99 11.63 4.76 5.63
N ARG A 100 12.05 4.71 4.38
CA ARG A 100 11.42 5.49 3.31
C ARG A 100 11.42 4.70 2.01
N SER A 101 10.43 4.94 1.17
CA SER A 101 10.46 4.47 -0.21
C SER A 101 11.36 5.35 -1.08
N ALA A 102 11.77 4.83 -2.23
CA ALA A 102 12.23 5.69 -3.31
C ALA A 102 11.09 6.64 -3.76
N ILE A 103 11.45 7.72 -4.43
CA ILE A 103 10.48 8.55 -5.16
C ILE A 103 10.02 7.74 -6.37
N HIS A 104 8.73 7.48 -6.52
CA HIS A 104 8.22 6.55 -7.53
C HIS A 104 6.85 6.97 -8.07
N ASN A 105 6.48 6.39 -9.20
CA ASN A 105 5.14 6.48 -9.77
C ASN A 105 4.40 5.13 -9.66
N HIS A 106 3.18 5.06 -10.19
CA HIS A 106 2.32 3.88 -10.16
C HIS A 106 1.96 3.35 -11.56
N GLN A 107 2.76 3.64 -12.58
CA GLN A 107 2.52 3.19 -13.97
C GLN A 107 1.08 3.48 -14.46
N ASN A 108 0.55 4.65 -14.11
CA ASN A 108 -0.83 5.08 -14.38
C ASN A 108 -1.91 4.20 -13.72
N GLN A 109 -1.54 3.36 -12.75
CA GLN A 109 -2.51 2.61 -11.95
C GLN A 109 -3.03 3.46 -10.79
N ASN A 110 -4.28 3.23 -10.41
CA ASN A 110 -4.84 3.84 -9.20
C ASN A 110 -4.21 3.22 -7.96
N CYS A 111 -3.93 4.06 -6.96
CA CYS A 111 -3.43 3.63 -5.66
C CYS A 111 -4.25 4.29 -4.56
N TRP A 112 -4.76 3.48 -3.63
CA TRP A 112 -5.37 3.93 -2.39
C TRP A 112 -4.56 3.43 -1.22
N MET A 113 -4.41 4.27 -0.21
CA MET A 113 -3.61 4.00 0.97
C MET A 113 -4.42 4.20 2.24
N ALA A 114 -4.25 3.28 3.20
CA ALA A 114 -4.66 3.47 4.59
C ALA A 114 -3.46 3.15 5.49
N VAL A 115 -3.41 3.72 6.69
CA VAL A 115 -2.34 3.48 7.68
C VAL A 115 -3.00 2.98 8.97
N PRO A 116 -3.32 1.68 9.06
CA PRO A 116 -3.96 1.11 10.24
C PRO A 116 -3.07 1.08 11.48
N ILE A 117 -1.74 1.16 11.34
CA ILE A 117 -0.77 1.12 12.45
C ILE A 117 0.23 2.26 12.28
N GLY A 118 0.39 3.08 13.32
CA GLY A 118 1.34 4.19 13.35
C GLY A 118 0.95 5.34 12.43
N ARG A 119 1.93 6.08 11.95
CA ARG A 119 1.74 7.20 11.01
C ARG A 119 2.86 7.26 9.98
N LEU A 120 2.55 7.84 8.83
CA LEU A 120 3.49 8.00 7.72
C LEU A 120 3.35 9.40 7.13
N ALA A 121 4.46 9.96 6.65
CA ALA A 121 4.43 11.12 5.77
C ALA A 121 4.44 10.66 4.32
N VAL A 122 3.67 11.32 3.48
CA VAL A 122 3.72 11.17 2.02
C VAL A 122 4.18 12.50 1.44
N GLN A 123 5.37 12.50 0.84
CA GLN A 123 5.93 13.65 0.13
C GLN A 123 5.57 13.50 -1.34
N ASN A 124 4.75 14.41 -1.85
CA ASN A 124 4.39 14.47 -3.27
C ASN A 124 5.43 15.24 -4.07
N TYR A 125 5.55 14.91 -5.35
CA TYR A 125 6.44 15.55 -6.29
C TYR A 125 5.71 15.85 -7.59
N GLU A 126 6.11 16.94 -8.25
CA GLU A 126 5.61 17.34 -9.57
C GLU A 126 6.76 17.42 -10.57
N LEU A 127 6.48 17.12 -11.83
CA LEU A 127 7.42 17.38 -12.91
C LEU A 127 7.57 18.89 -13.09
N SER A 128 8.80 19.39 -13.04
CA SER A 128 9.09 20.80 -13.22
C SER A 128 8.81 21.28 -14.65
N ASP A 129 8.99 20.37 -15.61
CA ASP A 129 8.69 20.58 -17.03
C ASP A 129 8.11 19.27 -17.61
N GLN A 130 7.00 19.38 -18.31
CA GLN A 130 6.36 18.21 -18.97
C GLN A 130 7.21 17.64 -20.12
N THR A 131 8.20 18.38 -20.59
CA THR A 131 9.15 17.94 -21.62
C THR A 131 10.38 17.24 -21.06
N ASN A 132 10.66 17.39 -19.75
CA ASN A 132 11.78 16.76 -19.05
C ASN A 132 11.29 15.89 -17.89
N PHE A 133 11.05 14.62 -18.17
CA PHE A 133 10.54 13.63 -17.20
C PHE A 133 11.48 13.34 -16.02
N CYS A 134 12.63 13.97 -15.94
CA CYS A 134 13.63 13.75 -14.89
C CYS A 134 13.68 14.88 -13.85
N GLU A 135 13.11 16.04 -14.12
CA GLU A 135 13.20 17.19 -13.24
C GLU A 135 11.96 17.31 -12.36
N LEU A 136 12.10 16.86 -11.11
CA LEU A 136 11.05 16.91 -10.10
C LEU A 136 11.26 18.09 -9.16
N ARG A 137 10.16 18.68 -8.71
CA ARG A 137 10.11 19.59 -7.56
C ARG A 137 9.26 19.01 -6.45
N GLU A 138 9.60 19.29 -5.20
CA GLU A 138 8.75 18.96 -4.08
C GLU A 138 7.44 19.72 -4.18
N ALA A 139 6.35 18.99 -3.95
CA ALA A 139 5.01 19.53 -3.81
C ALA A 139 4.59 19.47 -2.33
N ASP A 140 3.33 19.23 -2.05
CA ASP A 140 2.81 19.13 -0.71
C ASP A 140 3.30 17.86 0.01
N ARG A 141 3.29 17.93 1.33
CA ARG A 141 3.49 16.79 2.22
C ARG A 141 2.24 16.59 3.07
N ILE A 142 1.73 15.40 3.07
CA ILE A 142 0.59 15.00 3.91
C ILE A 142 1.03 13.99 4.96
N VAL A 143 0.32 13.95 6.09
CA VAL A 143 0.47 12.93 7.12
C VAL A 143 -0.73 12.01 7.05
N MET A 144 -0.46 10.72 7.04
CA MET A 144 -1.47 9.67 7.08
C MET A 144 -1.37 8.90 8.38
N ASP A 145 -2.49 8.60 8.97
CA ASP A 145 -2.66 7.81 10.18
C ASP A 145 -3.99 7.03 10.08
N PRO A 146 -4.42 6.28 11.12
CA PRO A 146 -5.66 5.51 11.05
C PRO A 146 -6.91 6.33 10.74
N GLU A 147 -6.92 7.62 11.04
CA GLU A 147 -8.07 8.51 10.80
C GLU A 147 -8.06 9.17 9.42
N ASN A 148 -6.88 9.21 8.78
CA ASN A 148 -6.64 9.96 7.55
C ASN A 148 -6.11 9.08 6.41
N PRO A 149 -6.93 8.15 5.85
CA PRO A 149 -6.59 7.44 4.63
C PRO A 149 -6.57 8.38 3.43
N SER A 150 -5.80 8.04 2.39
CA SER A 150 -5.67 8.86 1.20
C SER A 150 -5.65 8.00 -0.07
N PHE A 151 -5.60 8.66 -1.21
CA PHE A 151 -5.35 8.04 -2.51
C PHE A 151 -4.35 8.89 -3.28
N VAL A 152 -3.68 8.27 -4.24
CA VAL A 152 -2.74 8.99 -5.11
C VAL A 152 -3.54 9.80 -6.12
N ASP A 153 -3.37 11.12 -6.12
CA ASP A 153 -3.98 11.99 -7.12
C ASP A 153 -3.34 11.70 -8.50
N PRO A 154 -4.14 11.34 -9.52
CA PRO A 154 -3.61 11.15 -10.88
C PRO A 154 -2.88 12.37 -11.45
N LYS A 155 -3.09 13.57 -10.91
CA LYS A 155 -2.38 14.80 -11.31
C LYS A 155 -0.98 14.89 -10.72
N THR A 156 -0.75 14.27 -9.56
CA THR A 156 0.53 14.23 -8.85
C THR A 156 0.89 12.78 -8.49
N PRO A 157 1.11 11.92 -9.50
CA PRO A 157 1.25 10.49 -9.27
C PRO A 157 2.61 10.07 -8.72
N ILE A 158 3.52 11.03 -8.47
CA ILE A 158 4.89 10.78 -8.04
C ILE A 158 5.02 11.15 -6.58
N HIS A 159 5.43 10.19 -5.74
CA HIS A 159 5.62 10.43 -4.33
C HIS A 159 6.72 9.57 -3.69
N ALA A 160 7.03 9.87 -2.44
CA ALA A 160 7.74 9.00 -1.52
C ALA A 160 6.95 8.87 -0.22
N VAL A 161 6.98 7.70 0.39
CA VAL A 161 6.38 7.40 1.70
C VAL A 161 7.50 7.28 2.73
N LEU A 162 7.32 7.91 3.89
CA LEU A 162 8.35 8.01 4.92
C LEU A 162 7.77 7.69 6.30
N ASN A 163 8.43 6.78 7.02
CA ASN A 163 8.27 6.69 8.47
C ASN A 163 9.34 7.57 9.13
N LEU A 164 8.98 8.80 9.46
CA LEU A 164 9.94 9.80 9.96
C LEU A 164 10.48 9.41 11.35
N PRO A 165 11.78 9.63 11.63
CA PRO A 165 12.37 9.30 12.93
C PRO A 165 11.63 9.90 14.13
N GLU A 166 11.08 11.11 13.98
CA GLU A 166 10.32 11.79 15.03
C GLU A 166 8.99 11.13 15.38
N TYR A 167 8.49 10.20 14.56
CA TYR A 167 7.30 9.42 14.88
C TYR A 167 7.58 8.36 15.95
N GLY A 168 8.83 7.86 16.04
CA GLY A 168 9.30 7.00 17.11
C GLY A 168 8.69 5.62 17.19
N GLU A 169 7.87 5.23 16.23
CA GLU A 169 7.13 3.97 16.19
C GLU A 169 7.11 3.34 14.79
N ARG A 170 6.92 2.03 14.76
CA ARG A 170 6.68 1.29 13.51
C ARG A 170 5.34 1.69 12.91
N ALA A 171 5.25 1.62 11.60
CA ALA A 171 4.00 1.84 10.89
C ALA A 171 3.71 0.70 9.91
N THR A 172 2.44 0.50 9.62
CA THR A 172 1.99 -0.36 8.53
C THR A 172 0.97 0.38 7.69
N SER A 173 1.20 0.40 6.39
CA SER A 173 0.24 0.90 5.42
C SER A 173 -0.35 -0.23 4.59
N LEU A 174 -1.63 -0.09 4.25
CA LEU A 174 -2.32 -0.90 3.27
C LEU A 174 -2.36 -0.15 1.95
N HIS A 175 -1.97 -0.83 0.87
CA HIS A 175 -2.01 -0.28 -0.47
C HIS A 175 -2.90 -1.13 -1.35
N ILE A 176 -3.86 -0.51 -2.01
CA ILE A 176 -4.70 -1.12 -3.03
C ILE A 176 -4.24 -0.56 -4.37
N TYR A 177 -3.76 -1.42 -5.26
CA TYR A 177 -3.39 -1.04 -6.62
C TYR A 177 -4.38 -1.63 -7.64
N SER A 178 -4.87 -0.82 -8.54
CA SER A 178 -5.76 -1.27 -9.61
C SER A 178 -5.39 -0.61 -10.95
N ARG A 179 -4.88 -1.43 -11.92
CA ARG A 179 -4.69 -2.91 -11.80
C ARG A 179 -3.36 -3.24 -11.14
N PRO A 180 -3.12 -4.53 -10.75
CA PRO A 180 -1.80 -4.97 -10.32
C PRO A 180 -0.74 -4.67 -11.39
N TYR A 181 0.46 -4.28 -10.96
CA TYR A 181 1.60 -4.00 -11.81
C TYR A 181 2.89 -4.48 -11.12
N ASP A 182 3.90 -4.80 -11.91
CA ASP A 182 5.13 -5.47 -11.45
C ASP A 182 6.39 -4.61 -11.62
N HIS A 183 6.26 -3.40 -12.15
CA HIS A 183 7.35 -2.42 -12.33
C HIS A 183 6.87 -1.02 -12.00
N CYS A 184 7.79 -0.15 -11.55
CA CYS A 184 7.53 1.27 -11.42
C CYS A 184 8.76 2.09 -11.82
N LEU A 185 8.55 3.36 -12.17
CA LEU A 185 9.65 4.29 -12.34
C LEU A 185 10.06 4.84 -10.98
N VAL A 186 11.36 4.77 -10.71
CA VAL A 186 12.02 5.36 -9.55
C VAL A 186 12.84 6.55 -10.01
N TYR A 187 12.81 7.64 -9.26
CA TYR A 187 13.42 8.92 -9.59
C TYR A 187 14.52 9.29 -8.60
N ALA A 188 15.61 9.86 -9.09
CA ALA A 188 16.67 10.47 -8.29
C ALA A 188 16.75 11.97 -8.57
N LEU A 189 16.47 12.78 -7.55
CA LEU A 189 16.46 14.25 -7.66
C LEU A 189 17.83 14.83 -8.04
N GLU A 190 18.90 14.34 -7.40
CA GLU A 190 20.26 14.88 -7.58
C GLU A 190 20.81 14.63 -8.98
N SER A 191 20.62 13.42 -9.51
CA SER A 191 21.13 13.03 -10.83
C SER A 191 20.16 13.38 -11.95
N LYS A 192 18.95 13.84 -11.64
CA LYS A 192 17.86 14.10 -12.59
C LYS A 192 17.63 12.91 -13.54
N CYS A 193 17.63 11.71 -12.99
CA CYS A 193 17.43 10.46 -13.72
C CYS A 193 16.26 9.66 -13.14
N TYR A 194 15.71 8.82 -13.98
CA TYR A 194 14.78 7.78 -13.55
C TYR A 194 15.14 6.45 -14.19
N TRP A 195 14.70 5.36 -13.59
CA TRP A 195 14.86 4.02 -14.14
C TRP A 195 13.68 3.13 -13.72
N ASP A 196 13.45 2.11 -14.50
CA ASP A 196 12.43 1.13 -14.25
C ASP A 196 12.96 0.08 -13.26
N VAL A 197 12.16 -0.22 -12.22
CA VAL A 197 12.51 -1.22 -11.21
C VAL A 197 11.39 -2.24 -11.05
N PRO A 198 11.73 -3.54 -10.89
CA PRO A 198 10.74 -4.56 -10.57
C PRO A 198 10.22 -4.37 -9.15
N LEU A 199 8.94 -4.69 -8.96
CA LEU A 199 8.27 -4.68 -7.67
C LEU A 199 8.13 -6.11 -7.16
N LEU A 200 8.86 -6.43 -6.09
CA LEU A 200 8.86 -7.75 -5.49
C LEU A 200 8.07 -7.75 -4.19
N TYR A 201 7.59 -8.92 -3.79
CA TYR A 201 7.03 -9.15 -2.47
C TYR A 201 8.06 -9.84 -1.58
N ASP A 202 8.14 -9.42 -0.32
CA ASP A 202 8.90 -10.13 0.72
C ASP A 202 8.12 -11.35 1.20
N THR A 203 6.80 -11.20 1.31
CA THR A 203 5.89 -12.31 1.63
C THR A 203 4.67 -12.31 0.74
N GLU A 204 4.12 -13.50 0.52
CA GLU A 204 2.86 -13.71 -0.18
C GLU A 204 1.91 -14.52 0.69
N TYR A 205 0.70 -14.00 0.91
CA TYR A 205 -0.37 -14.67 1.68
C TYR A 205 0.11 -15.15 3.06
N GLY A 206 0.94 -14.31 3.74
CA GLY A 206 1.48 -14.60 5.08
C GLY A 206 2.61 -15.62 5.11
N ARG A 207 3.31 -15.86 3.98
CA ARG A 207 4.46 -16.76 3.87
C ARG A 207 5.60 -16.06 3.12
N PRO A 208 6.86 -16.41 3.37
CA PRO A 208 7.96 -15.90 2.56
C PRO A 208 7.69 -16.09 1.06
N ALA A 209 7.93 -15.04 0.28
CA ALA A 209 7.79 -15.13 -1.17
C ALA A 209 8.76 -16.19 -1.73
N PRO A 210 8.38 -16.92 -2.79
CA PRO A 210 9.29 -17.85 -3.42
C PRO A 210 10.50 -17.08 -3.98
N PRO A 211 11.71 -17.65 -3.92
CA PRO A 211 12.88 -17.02 -4.52
C PRO A 211 12.63 -16.80 -6.01
N GLU A 212 12.98 -15.60 -6.52
CA GLU A 212 12.87 -15.33 -7.95
C GLU A 212 13.55 -16.45 -8.77
N LYS A 213 12.80 -16.97 -9.72
CA LYS A 213 13.43 -17.78 -10.77
C LYS A 213 14.28 -16.83 -11.60
N THR A 214 15.56 -16.69 -11.24
CA THR A 214 16.53 -16.05 -12.11
C THR A 214 16.46 -16.77 -13.45
N SER A 215 15.80 -16.18 -14.42
CA SER A 215 15.92 -16.57 -15.82
C SER A 215 17.37 -16.26 -16.21
N ARG A 216 18.28 -17.24 -15.99
CA ARG A 216 19.57 -17.21 -16.64
C ARG A 216 19.30 -17.36 -18.14
N GLY A 217 19.19 -16.21 -18.80
CA GLY A 217 19.34 -16.18 -20.25
C GLY A 217 20.74 -16.64 -20.59
N HIS A 218 20.83 -17.72 -21.32
CA HIS A 218 22.03 -18.12 -22.04
C HIS A 218 22.17 -17.25 -23.28
#